data_69deee3df8c0fd3d75c322452b8c1e96
#
_entry.id   69deee3df8c0fd3d75c322452b8c1e96
#
_cell.length_a   1.000
_cell.length_b   1.000
_cell.length_c   1.000
_cell.angle_alpha   90.00
_cell.angle_beta   90.00
_cell.angle_gamma   90.00
#
_symmetry.space_group_name_H-M   'P 1'
#
loop_
_entity.id
_entity.type
_entity.pdbx_description
1 polymer ?
#
loop_
_entity_poly.entity_id
_entity_poly.type
_entity_poly.pdbx_seq_one_letter_code
_entity_poly.pdbx_strand_id
1 'polypeptide(L)'
;MVPFFLLFISLICIFEFRSKIGCISEIQRKTSFPLVFHSICTIFAVMNLFKRYFVWLSRIHKCRGFGIQSPTDYSFVRYVINERWPYYAYEQLDGDNWLTSKLGRLYFRLANWRQPSMMIQDEYQRYWQAGCIETNFVPIINKVELARVLVEDYDGWEALLSKCDQKSVIVVEGIWRDWERWHKLEADENTGVTFDLYYCGIVFFDKNRFKQNYIINF
;
A
#
# COMPACT_ATOMS: atom_id res chain seq x y z
N MET A 1 -32.06 -7.07 10.81
CA MET A 1 -30.92 -6.68 9.95
C MET A 1 -29.55 -7.14 10.46
N VAL A 2 -29.40 -7.50 11.71
CA VAL A 2 -28.14 -7.97 12.33
C VAL A 2 -27.71 -9.40 11.94
N PRO A 3 -28.63 -10.40 11.77
CA PRO A 3 -28.19 -11.77 11.47
C PRO A 3 -27.62 -11.99 10.07
N PHE A 4 -28.00 -11.18 9.08
CA PHE A 4 -27.49 -11.29 7.72
C PHE A 4 -26.03 -10.80 7.61
N PHE A 5 -25.64 -9.82 8.41
CA PHE A 5 -24.29 -9.27 8.46
C PHE A 5 -23.29 -10.27 9.06
N LEU A 6 -23.71 -11.00 10.09
CA LEU A 6 -22.90 -12.05 10.73
C LEU A 6 -22.70 -13.27 9.80
N LEU A 7 -23.70 -13.62 9.02
CA LEU A 7 -23.60 -14.70 8.01
C LEU A 7 -22.64 -14.33 6.86
N PHE A 8 -22.66 -13.06 6.42
CA PHE A 8 -21.78 -12.58 5.36
C PHE A 8 -20.32 -12.53 5.82
N ILE A 9 -20.06 -12.12 7.08
CA ILE A 9 -18.75 -12.15 7.71
C ILE A 9 -18.25 -13.60 7.84
N SER A 10 -19.11 -14.53 8.23
CA SER A 10 -18.79 -15.94 8.36
C SER A 10 -18.42 -16.58 7.00
N LEU A 11 -19.12 -16.24 5.93
CA LEU A 11 -18.83 -16.72 4.56
C LEU A 11 -17.50 -16.20 4.01
N ILE A 12 -17.19 -14.91 4.24
CA ILE A 12 -15.92 -14.31 3.81
C ILE A 12 -14.75 -14.96 4.58
N CYS A 13 -14.90 -15.16 5.89
CA CYS A 13 -13.91 -15.86 6.70
C CYS A 13 -13.65 -17.31 6.22
N ILE A 14 -14.68 -18.02 5.78
CA ILE A 14 -14.56 -19.40 5.26
C ILE A 14 -13.84 -19.42 3.91
N PHE A 15 -14.04 -18.42 3.06
CA PHE A 15 -13.45 -18.38 1.72
C PHE A 15 -11.94 -18.01 1.75
N GLU A 16 -11.53 -17.03 2.57
CA GLU A 16 -10.10 -16.73 2.79
C GLU A 16 -9.38 -17.87 3.53
N PHE A 17 -10.10 -18.60 4.39
CA PHE A 17 -9.56 -19.74 5.14
C PHE A 17 -9.21 -20.92 4.22
N ARG A 18 -9.98 -21.15 3.17
CA ARG A 18 -9.79 -22.27 2.25
C ARG A 18 -8.50 -22.16 1.42
N SER A 19 -8.08 -20.93 1.08
CA SER A 19 -6.84 -20.68 0.32
C SER A 19 -5.58 -20.90 1.16
N LYS A 20 -5.65 -20.75 2.49
CA LYS A 20 -4.51 -20.93 3.41
C LYS A 20 -4.33 -22.35 3.96
N ILE A 21 -5.32 -23.23 3.81
CA ILE A 21 -5.26 -24.63 4.30
C ILE A 21 -4.16 -25.43 3.59
N GLY A 22 -3.84 -25.11 2.34
CA GLY A 22 -2.78 -25.80 1.60
C GLY A 22 -1.39 -25.69 2.23
N CYS A 23 -1.06 -24.54 2.83
CA CYS A 23 0.25 -24.29 3.45
C CYS A 23 0.33 -24.86 4.88
N ILE A 24 -0.79 -24.99 5.59
CA ILE A 24 -0.83 -25.46 6.98
C ILE A 24 -0.72 -26.99 7.07
N SER A 25 -1.16 -27.74 6.06
CA SER A 25 -1.12 -29.20 6.05
C SER A 25 0.31 -29.78 6.08
N GLU A 26 1.29 -29.03 5.65
CA GLU A 26 2.70 -29.48 5.63
C GLU A 26 3.39 -29.27 6.99
N ILE A 27 2.97 -28.25 7.77
CA ILE A 27 3.47 -27.99 9.13
C ILE A 27 2.83 -28.94 10.15
N GLN A 28 1.60 -29.38 9.94
CA GLN A 28 0.87 -30.27 10.82
C GLN A 28 1.49 -31.68 10.98
N ARG A 29 2.32 -32.14 10.04
CA ARG A 29 2.96 -33.45 10.11
C ARG A 29 4.13 -33.55 11.07
N LYS A 30 4.62 -32.43 11.61
CA LYS A 30 5.87 -32.39 12.40
C LYS A 30 5.72 -32.05 13.88
N THR A 31 4.53 -31.69 14.38
CA THR A 31 4.39 -31.25 15.77
C THR A 31 3.19 -31.90 16.48
N SER A 32 3.39 -32.26 17.74
CA SER A 32 2.40 -32.96 18.61
C SER A 32 1.34 -32.05 19.25
N PHE A 33 1.21 -30.76 18.81
CA PHE A 33 0.24 -29.77 19.33
C PHE A 33 -0.62 -29.13 18.23
N PRO A 34 -1.47 -29.86 17.50
CA PRO A 34 -2.15 -29.30 16.34
C PRO A 34 -3.33 -28.36 16.67
N LEU A 35 -4.10 -28.67 17.73
CA LEU A 35 -5.36 -27.94 17.99
C LEU A 35 -5.17 -26.52 18.56
N VAL A 36 -4.23 -26.34 19.48
CA VAL A 36 -3.97 -25.03 20.13
C VAL A 36 -3.35 -24.06 19.13
N PHE A 37 -2.41 -24.53 18.32
CA PHE A 37 -1.78 -23.71 17.29
C PHE A 37 -2.77 -23.25 16.22
N HIS A 38 -3.64 -24.13 15.79
CA HIS A 38 -4.71 -23.82 14.84
C HIS A 38 -5.68 -22.77 15.41
N SER A 39 -6.08 -22.89 16.67
CA SER A 39 -6.97 -21.93 17.33
C SER A 39 -6.30 -20.54 17.46
N ILE A 40 -5.03 -20.49 17.82
CA ILE A 40 -4.26 -19.25 17.91
C ILE A 40 -4.16 -18.56 16.54
N CYS A 41 -3.79 -19.29 15.49
CA CYS A 41 -3.72 -18.73 14.12
C CYS A 41 -5.07 -18.22 13.65
N THR A 42 -6.16 -18.88 13.98
CA THR A 42 -7.52 -18.45 13.64
C THR A 42 -7.89 -17.16 14.36
N ILE A 43 -7.59 -17.04 15.65
CA ILE A 43 -7.83 -15.83 16.44
C ILE A 43 -7.04 -14.66 15.87
N PHE A 44 -5.76 -14.84 15.54
CA PHE A 44 -4.94 -13.78 14.92
C PHE A 44 -5.47 -13.36 13.54
N ALA A 45 -5.93 -14.29 12.71
CA ALA A 45 -6.52 -13.98 11.42
C ALA A 45 -7.82 -13.16 11.57
N VAL A 46 -8.67 -13.53 12.50
CA VAL A 46 -9.92 -12.85 12.82
C VAL A 46 -9.64 -11.44 13.38
N MET A 47 -8.70 -11.29 14.31
CA MET A 47 -8.29 -9.98 14.84
C MET A 47 -7.76 -9.05 13.74
N ASN A 48 -6.94 -9.56 12.83
CA ASN A 48 -6.45 -8.77 11.70
C ASN A 48 -7.58 -8.33 10.76
N LEU A 49 -8.58 -9.16 10.54
CA LEU A 49 -9.77 -8.84 9.75
C LEU A 49 -10.58 -7.72 10.41
N PHE A 50 -10.84 -7.82 11.71
CA PHE A 50 -11.51 -6.76 12.49
C PHE A 50 -10.73 -5.44 12.42
N LYS A 51 -9.40 -5.47 12.60
CA LYS A 51 -8.57 -4.26 12.48
C LYS A 51 -8.73 -3.60 11.12
N ARG A 52 -8.73 -4.36 10.02
CA ARG A 52 -8.95 -3.83 8.66
C ARG A 52 -10.32 -3.16 8.51
N TYR A 53 -11.37 -3.80 9.03
CA TYR A 53 -12.73 -3.23 9.01
C TYR A 53 -12.82 -1.92 9.80
N PHE A 54 -12.21 -1.87 10.98
CA PHE A 54 -12.17 -0.63 11.79
C PHE A 54 -11.44 0.50 11.07
N VAL A 55 -10.30 0.22 10.47
CA VAL A 55 -9.56 1.20 9.66
C VAL A 55 -10.42 1.69 8.49
N TRP A 56 -11.05 0.77 7.76
CA TRP A 56 -11.91 1.13 6.63
C TRP A 56 -13.13 1.95 7.08
N LEU A 57 -13.79 1.57 8.16
CA LEU A 57 -14.93 2.30 8.72
C LEU A 57 -14.55 3.70 9.20
N SER A 58 -13.42 3.84 9.89
CA SER A 58 -12.96 5.15 10.38
C SER A 58 -12.67 6.15 9.26
N ARG A 59 -12.36 5.64 8.06
CA ARG A 59 -12.03 6.43 6.87
C ARG A 59 -13.11 6.42 5.78
N ILE A 60 -14.31 5.89 6.06
CA ILE A 60 -15.35 5.70 5.05
C ILE A 60 -15.77 7.01 4.35
N HIS A 61 -15.75 8.12 5.07
CA HIS A 61 -16.06 9.45 4.54
C HIS A 61 -14.93 10.06 3.69
N LYS A 62 -13.75 9.43 3.65
CA LYS A 62 -12.59 9.82 2.85
C LYS A 62 -12.42 8.97 1.58
N CYS A 63 -13.50 8.32 1.13
CA CYS A 63 -13.48 7.48 -0.06
C CYS A 63 -13.44 8.31 -1.35
N ARG A 64 -12.70 7.79 -2.35
CA ARG A 64 -12.73 8.24 -3.74
C ARG A 64 -12.48 9.74 -3.96
N GLY A 65 -11.70 10.37 -3.09
CA GLY A 65 -11.37 11.78 -3.23
C GLY A 65 -12.48 12.74 -2.77
N PHE A 66 -13.45 12.27 -1.99
CA PHE A 66 -14.46 13.16 -1.41
C PHE A 66 -13.80 14.26 -0.56
N GLY A 67 -14.15 15.52 -0.84
CA GLY A 67 -13.61 16.70 -0.18
C GLY A 67 -12.30 17.24 -0.77
N ILE A 68 -11.73 16.64 -1.81
CA ILE A 68 -10.57 17.16 -2.53
C ILE A 68 -11.01 18.20 -3.55
N GLN A 69 -10.56 19.44 -3.36
CA GLN A 69 -10.92 20.57 -4.24
C GLN A 69 -9.99 20.68 -5.45
N SER A 70 -8.73 20.25 -5.32
CA SER A 70 -7.76 20.29 -6.41
C SER A 70 -8.12 19.26 -7.50
N PRO A 71 -8.35 19.68 -8.77
CA PRO A 71 -8.69 18.75 -9.85
C PRO A 71 -7.60 17.71 -10.12
N THR A 72 -6.33 18.11 -9.99
CA THR A 72 -5.17 17.23 -10.18
C THR A 72 -5.11 16.17 -9.10
N ASP A 73 -5.29 16.57 -7.83
CA ASP A 73 -5.27 15.64 -6.70
C ASP A 73 -6.46 14.71 -6.70
N TYR A 74 -7.65 15.24 -7.04
CA TYR A 74 -8.85 14.43 -7.23
C TYR A 74 -8.65 13.37 -8.32
N SER A 75 -8.09 13.77 -9.47
CA SER A 75 -7.81 12.84 -10.57
C SER A 75 -6.82 11.76 -10.16
N PHE A 76 -5.76 12.14 -9.43
CA PHE A 76 -4.78 11.17 -8.91
C PHE A 76 -5.42 10.16 -7.96
N VAL A 77 -6.22 10.63 -7.00
CA VAL A 77 -6.93 9.74 -6.08
C VAL A 77 -7.92 8.84 -6.82
N ARG A 78 -8.65 9.38 -7.79
CA ARG A 78 -9.70 8.66 -8.51
C ARG A 78 -9.16 7.59 -9.44
N TYR A 79 -8.10 7.93 -10.19
CA TYR A 79 -7.63 7.14 -11.33
C TYR A 79 -6.31 6.41 -11.08
N VAL A 80 -5.65 6.67 -9.93
CA VAL A 80 -4.42 5.95 -9.54
C VAL A 80 -4.62 5.22 -8.22
N ILE A 81 -4.98 5.93 -7.15
CA ILE A 81 -5.10 5.31 -5.82
C ILE A 81 -6.29 4.36 -5.77
N ASN A 82 -7.49 4.86 -6.11
CA ASN A 82 -8.76 4.13 -5.97
C ASN A 82 -9.28 3.53 -7.28
N GLU A 83 -8.41 3.36 -8.27
CA GLU A 83 -8.77 2.69 -9.50
C GLU A 83 -9.10 1.21 -9.26
N ARG A 84 -10.12 0.70 -9.95
CA ARG A 84 -10.65 -0.67 -9.79
C ARG A 84 -10.67 -1.46 -11.08
N TRP A 85 -9.96 -1.02 -12.12
CA TRP A 85 -9.89 -1.78 -13.36
C TRP A 85 -9.20 -3.13 -13.13
N PRO A 86 -9.78 -4.22 -13.64
CA PRO A 86 -9.17 -5.55 -13.60
C PRO A 86 -8.08 -5.64 -14.69
N TYR A 87 -6.86 -5.20 -14.36
CA TYR A 87 -5.73 -5.37 -15.27
C TYR A 87 -5.36 -6.85 -15.38
N TYR A 88 -5.13 -7.34 -16.60
CA TYR A 88 -4.71 -8.73 -16.86
C TYR A 88 -3.44 -9.10 -16.09
N ALA A 89 -2.53 -8.15 -15.90
CA ALA A 89 -1.31 -8.37 -15.14
C ALA A 89 -1.56 -8.79 -13.68
N TYR A 90 -2.70 -8.44 -13.08
CA TYR A 90 -2.97 -8.75 -11.67
C TYR A 90 -3.08 -10.25 -11.40
N GLU A 91 -3.60 -11.05 -12.36
CA GLU A 91 -3.71 -12.50 -12.22
C GLU A 91 -2.34 -13.18 -12.07
N GLN A 92 -1.30 -12.60 -12.69
CA GLN A 92 0.07 -13.11 -12.66
C GLN A 92 0.91 -12.54 -11.50
N LEU A 93 0.46 -11.42 -10.91
CA LEU A 93 1.20 -10.66 -9.93
C LEU A 93 0.71 -10.87 -8.49
N ASP A 94 -0.44 -11.52 -8.29
CA ASP A 94 -0.98 -11.70 -6.94
C ASP A 94 0.04 -12.41 -6.03
N GLY A 95 0.29 -11.79 -4.89
CA GLY A 95 1.21 -12.29 -3.87
C GLY A 95 0.47 -13.16 -2.84
N ASP A 96 1.25 -13.89 -2.04
CA ASP A 96 0.74 -14.80 -1.00
C ASP A 96 0.00 -14.07 0.14
N ASN A 97 0.23 -12.76 0.27
CA ASN A 97 -0.35 -11.94 1.35
C ASN A 97 -1.27 -10.86 0.76
N TRP A 98 -2.45 -10.71 1.39
CA TRP A 98 -3.41 -9.67 1.04
C TRP A 98 -2.80 -8.26 0.99
N LEU A 99 -1.97 -7.88 1.95
CA LEU A 99 -1.36 -6.55 2.00
C LEU A 99 -0.35 -6.37 0.86
N THR A 100 0.47 -7.37 0.61
CA THR A 100 1.43 -7.37 -0.50
C THR A 100 0.73 -7.22 -1.84
N SER A 101 -0.34 -7.98 -2.09
CA SER A 101 -1.12 -7.85 -3.32
C SER A 101 -1.79 -6.49 -3.43
N LYS A 102 -2.33 -5.96 -2.33
CA LYS A 102 -2.99 -4.65 -2.31
C LYS A 102 -2.00 -3.53 -2.62
N LEU A 103 -0.85 -3.50 -1.95
CA LEU A 103 0.21 -2.51 -2.19
C LEU A 103 0.83 -2.69 -3.57
N GLY A 104 1.11 -3.92 -3.97
CA GLY A 104 1.66 -4.23 -5.29
C GLY A 104 0.77 -3.72 -6.43
N ARG A 105 -0.55 -3.91 -6.35
CA ARG A 105 -1.48 -3.35 -7.33
C ARG A 105 -1.48 -1.81 -7.35
N LEU A 106 -1.29 -1.17 -6.21
CA LEU A 106 -1.09 0.29 -6.15
C LEU A 106 0.22 0.68 -6.84
N TYR A 107 1.31 -0.04 -6.57
CA TYR A 107 2.62 0.21 -7.16
C TYR A 107 2.62 0.03 -8.68
N PHE A 108 1.94 -0.99 -9.18
CA PHE A 108 1.67 -1.14 -10.61
C PHE A 108 1.02 0.12 -11.20
N ARG A 109 -0.05 0.63 -10.58
CA ARG A 109 -0.76 1.83 -11.06
C ARG A 109 0.09 3.08 -10.97
N LEU A 110 0.90 3.22 -9.92
CA LEU A 110 1.85 4.32 -9.77
C LEU A 110 2.92 4.31 -10.86
N ALA A 111 3.49 3.14 -11.16
CA ALA A 111 4.45 2.99 -12.26
C ALA A 111 3.81 3.30 -13.62
N ASN A 112 2.59 2.78 -13.86
CA ASN A 112 1.84 3.05 -15.09
C ASN A 112 1.50 4.54 -15.25
N TRP A 113 1.17 5.22 -14.16
CA TRP A 113 0.87 6.65 -14.18
C TRP A 113 2.14 7.51 -14.33
N ARG A 114 3.23 7.17 -13.60
CA ARG A 114 4.44 8.00 -13.55
C ARG A 114 5.40 7.72 -14.69
N GLN A 115 5.43 6.50 -15.23
CA GLN A 115 6.33 6.02 -16.28
C GLN A 115 7.80 6.36 -15.96
N PRO A 116 8.36 5.86 -14.83
CA PRO A 116 9.73 6.17 -14.44
C PRO A 116 10.74 5.49 -15.37
N SER A 117 11.78 6.22 -15.76
CA SER A 117 12.87 5.66 -16.57
C SER A 117 13.82 4.76 -15.74
N MET A 118 14.05 5.15 -14.48
CA MET A 118 14.91 4.41 -13.55
C MET A 118 14.27 4.33 -12.16
N MET A 119 14.42 3.17 -11.52
CA MET A 119 13.99 2.92 -10.15
C MET A 119 15.04 2.13 -9.37
N ILE A 120 15.01 2.25 -8.05
CA ILE A 120 15.79 1.38 -7.17
C ILE A 120 15.11 0.00 -7.14
N GLN A 121 15.93 -1.05 -7.22
CA GLN A 121 15.46 -2.42 -7.09
C GLN A 121 14.91 -2.69 -5.69
N ASP A 122 13.69 -3.24 -5.61
CA ASP A 122 13.04 -3.62 -4.36
C ASP A 122 12.24 -4.92 -4.49
N GLU A 123 11.61 -5.37 -3.41
CA GLU A 123 10.80 -6.60 -3.37
C GLU A 123 9.54 -6.55 -4.23
N TYR A 124 9.07 -5.34 -4.62
CA TYR A 124 7.91 -5.14 -5.49
C TYR A 124 8.29 -4.92 -6.96
N GLN A 125 9.53 -5.18 -7.36
CA GLN A 125 10.03 -4.95 -8.72
C GLN A 125 9.09 -5.52 -9.80
N ARG A 126 8.52 -6.69 -9.56
CA ARG A 126 7.57 -7.32 -10.50
C ARG A 126 6.35 -6.45 -10.78
N TYR A 127 5.81 -5.79 -9.76
CA TYR A 127 4.65 -4.90 -9.88
C TYR A 127 5.01 -3.59 -10.58
N TRP A 128 6.15 -2.99 -10.22
CA TRP A 128 6.67 -1.80 -10.88
C TRP A 128 6.91 -2.03 -12.36
N GLN A 129 7.58 -3.12 -12.71
CA GLN A 129 7.91 -3.46 -14.08
C GLN A 129 6.69 -3.81 -14.94
N ALA A 130 5.68 -4.46 -14.35
CA ALA A 130 4.42 -4.71 -15.04
C ALA A 130 3.65 -3.41 -15.34
N GLY A 131 3.77 -2.39 -14.49
CA GLY A 131 3.18 -1.06 -14.70
C GLY A 131 3.93 -0.20 -15.72
N CYS A 132 5.27 -0.35 -15.81
CA CYS A 132 6.11 0.34 -16.78
C CYS A 132 7.24 -0.59 -17.23
N ILE A 133 7.09 -1.16 -18.41
CA ILE A 133 8.02 -2.16 -18.96
C ILE A 133 9.40 -1.54 -19.24
N GLU A 134 9.44 -0.26 -19.58
CA GLU A 134 10.67 0.46 -19.95
C GLU A 134 11.52 0.87 -18.74
N THR A 135 11.04 0.67 -17.51
CA THR A 135 11.78 1.02 -16.29
C THR A 135 13.05 0.17 -16.14
N ASN A 136 14.19 0.83 -15.99
CA ASN A 136 15.45 0.19 -15.65
C ASN A 136 15.64 0.16 -14.11
N PHE A 137 15.86 -1.04 -13.56
CA PHE A 137 16.12 -1.23 -12.15
C PHE A 137 17.62 -1.23 -11.87
N VAL A 138 18.05 -0.31 -11.01
CA VAL A 138 19.46 -0.10 -10.69
C VAL A 138 19.65 -0.06 -9.16
N PRO A 139 20.83 -0.44 -8.64
CA PRO A 139 21.08 -0.41 -7.20
C PRO A 139 21.21 1.02 -6.66
N ILE A 140 21.64 1.97 -7.48
CA ILE A 140 21.85 3.38 -7.09
C ILE A 140 21.28 4.28 -8.19
N ILE A 141 20.52 5.30 -7.79
CA ILE A 141 19.98 6.32 -8.69
C ILE A 141 20.59 7.69 -8.36
N ASN A 142 20.73 8.52 -9.38
CA ASN A 142 21.19 9.91 -9.23
C ASN A 142 20.01 10.89 -9.12
N LYS A 143 18.85 10.50 -9.62
CA LYS A 143 17.62 11.29 -9.61
C LYS A 143 16.43 10.37 -9.31
N VAL A 144 15.58 10.80 -8.39
CA VAL A 144 14.35 10.09 -8.02
C VAL A 144 13.22 10.53 -8.92
N GLU A 145 12.64 9.61 -9.69
CA GLU A 145 11.36 9.83 -10.41
C GLU A 145 10.21 9.18 -9.64
N LEU A 146 10.41 7.93 -9.23
CA LEU A 146 9.51 7.17 -8.37
C LEU A 146 10.38 6.26 -7.51
N ALA A 147 10.15 6.24 -6.19
CA ALA A 147 10.87 5.38 -5.28
C ALA A 147 9.97 4.92 -4.14
N ARG A 148 10.35 3.82 -3.50
CA ARG A 148 9.73 3.29 -2.28
C ARG A 148 10.76 3.29 -1.16
N VAL A 149 10.31 3.63 0.04
CA VAL A 149 11.10 3.57 1.26
C VAL A 149 10.21 3.08 2.41
N LEU A 150 10.77 2.38 3.37
CA LEU A 150 10.07 2.02 4.61
C LEU A 150 10.06 3.22 5.56
N VAL A 151 8.97 3.39 6.33
CA VAL A 151 8.88 4.49 7.31
C VAL A 151 10.00 4.40 8.36
N GLU A 152 10.49 3.20 8.64
CA GLU A 152 11.55 2.91 9.61
C GLU A 152 12.96 3.21 9.05
N ASP A 153 13.12 3.33 7.74
CA ASP A 153 14.41 3.56 7.05
C ASP A 153 14.69 5.07 6.93
N TYR A 154 15.35 5.60 7.96
CA TYR A 154 15.71 7.03 8.03
C TYR A 154 16.80 7.40 7.04
N ASP A 155 17.82 6.58 6.94
CA ASP A 155 18.97 6.82 6.06
C ASP A 155 18.54 6.74 4.59
N GLY A 156 17.69 5.78 4.25
CA GLY A 156 17.11 5.65 2.92
C GLY A 156 16.26 6.85 2.53
N TRP A 157 15.46 7.39 3.45
CA TRP A 157 14.69 8.61 3.20
C TRP A 157 15.60 9.81 2.90
N GLU A 158 16.60 10.09 3.72
CA GLU A 158 17.50 11.23 3.52
C GLU A 158 18.31 11.10 2.23
N ALA A 159 18.77 9.89 1.92
CA ALA A 159 19.47 9.59 0.68
C ALA A 159 18.60 9.83 -0.57
N LEU A 160 17.30 9.50 -0.51
CA LEU A 160 16.34 9.77 -1.58
C LEU A 160 16.01 11.26 -1.66
N LEU A 161 15.76 11.92 -0.53
CA LEU A 161 15.38 13.33 -0.48
C LEU A 161 16.41 14.23 -1.17
N SER A 162 17.71 13.94 -0.98
CA SER A 162 18.80 14.68 -1.63
C SER A 162 18.80 14.59 -3.17
N LYS A 163 18.09 13.62 -3.74
CA LYS A 163 18.01 13.33 -5.19
C LYS A 163 16.64 13.63 -5.78
N CYS A 164 15.72 14.16 -4.96
CA CYS A 164 14.38 14.53 -5.40
C CYS A 164 14.34 15.86 -6.13
N ASP A 165 13.50 15.93 -7.14
CA ASP A 165 13.10 17.17 -7.80
C ASP A 165 11.59 17.41 -7.65
N GLN A 166 11.07 18.49 -8.28
CA GLN A 166 9.65 18.84 -8.23
C GLN A 166 8.71 17.76 -8.82
N LYS A 167 9.24 16.87 -9.66
CA LYS A 167 8.48 15.80 -10.30
C LYS A 167 8.62 14.47 -9.58
N SER A 168 9.43 14.40 -8.55
CA SER A 168 9.67 13.17 -7.78
C SER A 168 8.44 12.75 -6.99
N VAL A 169 8.27 11.45 -6.86
CA VAL A 169 7.25 10.83 -6.02
C VAL A 169 7.90 9.76 -5.17
N ILE A 170 7.69 9.82 -3.85
CA ILE A 170 8.16 8.77 -2.95
C ILE A 170 6.96 8.11 -2.28
N VAL A 171 6.98 6.79 -2.25
CA VAL A 171 6.04 5.98 -1.47
C VAL A 171 6.72 5.57 -0.17
N VAL A 172 6.15 5.99 0.95
CA VAL A 172 6.59 5.61 2.31
C VAL A 172 5.72 4.47 2.78
N GLU A 173 6.24 3.25 2.83
CA GLU A 173 5.47 2.09 3.25
C GLU A 173 5.55 1.89 4.76
N GLY A 174 4.46 1.37 5.34
CA GLY A 174 4.40 1.04 6.76
C GLY A 174 4.09 2.21 7.68
N ILE A 175 3.54 3.33 7.20
CA ILE A 175 3.27 4.55 7.99
C ILE A 175 2.44 4.28 9.27
N TRP A 176 1.61 3.25 9.30
CA TRP A 176 0.84 2.82 10.47
C TRP A 176 1.68 2.23 11.60
N ARG A 177 2.97 1.94 11.34
CA ARG A 177 3.92 1.43 12.35
C ARG A 177 4.58 2.56 13.11
N ASP A 178 4.78 3.70 12.45
CA ASP A 178 5.40 4.90 13.03
C ASP A 178 4.66 6.17 12.54
N TRP A 179 3.55 6.49 13.21
CA TRP A 179 2.76 7.69 12.92
C TRP A 179 3.51 8.98 13.23
N GLU A 180 4.36 9.00 14.25
CA GLU A 180 5.13 10.18 14.61
C GLU A 180 6.09 10.55 13.48
N ARG A 181 6.77 9.55 12.94
CA ARG A 181 7.66 9.73 11.79
C ARG A 181 6.87 10.20 10.57
N TRP A 182 5.74 9.56 10.27
CA TRP A 182 4.91 9.97 9.13
C TRP A 182 4.49 11.44 9.24
N HIS A 183 4.01 11.89 10.40
CA HIS A 183 3.63 13.28 10.60
C HIS A 183 4.81 14.27 10.51
N LYS A 184 6.02 13.86 10.89
CA LYS A 184 7.22 14.67 10.66
C LYS A 184 7.49 14.83 9.16
N LEU A 185 7.32 13.76 8.36
CA LEU A 185 7.47 13.82 6.90
C LEU A 185 6.39 14.71 6.26
N GLU A 186 5.15 14.65 6.74
CA GLU A 186 4.08 15.53 6.29
C GLU A 186 4.35 17.01 6.62
N ALA A 187 4.99 17.28 7.75
CA ALA A 187 5.32 18.64 8.20
C ALA A 187 6.56 19.23 7.53
N ASP A 188 7.45 18.40 6.97
CA ASP A 188 8.71 18.81 6.35
C ASP A 188 8.48 19.83 5.23
N GLU A 189 9.24 20.93 5.21
CA GLU A 189 9.14 22.01 4.22
C GLU A 189 9.49 21.55 2.79
N ASN A 190 10.26 20.49 2.64
CA ASN A 190 10.61 19.91 1.36
C ASN A 190 9.48 19.10 0.73
N THR A 191 8.52 18.63 1.52
CA THR A 191 7.37 17.87 1.03
C THR A 191 6.24 18.82 0.59
N GLY A 192 5.58 18.48 -0.51
CA GLY A 192 4.42 19.19 -1.04
C GLY A 192 3.11 18.52 -0.62
N VAL A 193 2.41 17.92 -1.59
CA VAL A 193 1.16 17.19 -1.33
C VAL A 193 1.45 15.79 -0.83
N THR A 194 0.75 15.37 0.22
CA THR A 194 0.84 14.01 0.77
C THR A 194 -0.50 13.30 0.77
N PHE A 195 -0.47 11.98 0.59
CA PHE A 195 -1.65 11.12 0.66
C PHE A 195 -1.40 10.00 1.67
N ASP A 196 -2.12 10.05 2.79
CA ASP A 196 -2.13 8.99 3.79
C ASP A 196 -3.15 7.92 3.41
N LEU A 197 -2.67 6.71 3.06
CA LEU A 197 -3.46 5.54 2.71
C LEU A 197 -3.52 4.50 3.85
N TYR A 198 -3.07 4.82 5.05
CA TYR A 198 -2.90 3.97 6.23
C TYR A 198 -1.73 2.99 6.12
N TYR A 199 -1.68 2.16 5.08
CA TYR A 199 -0.62 1.16 4.90
C TYR A 199 0.64 1.74 4.27
N CYS A 200 0.48 2.78 3.48
CA CYS A 200 1.56 3.58 2.93
C CYS A 200 1.12 5.04 2.80
N GLY A 201 2.09 5.93 2.69
CA GLY A 201 1.92 7.32 2.33
C GLY A 201 2.55 7.59 0.97
N ILE A 202 2.00 8.54 0.22
CA ILE A 202 2.57 9.00 -1.05
C ILE A 202 2.93 10.46 -0.88
N VAL A 203 4.17 10.82 -1.20
CA VAL A 203 4.73 12.17 -1.03
C VAL A 203 5.13 12.74 -2.38
N PHE A 204 4.63 13.93 -2.69
CA PHE A 204 4.99 14.75 -3.84
C PHE A 204 5.86 15.92 -3.42
N PHE A 205 6.79 16.32 -4.27
CA PHE A 205 7.76 17.38 -4.01
C PHE A 205 7.52 18.66 -4.85
N ASP A 206 6.36 18.77 -5.49
CA ASP A 206 6.00 19.93 -6.31
C ASP A 206 5.71 21.15 -5.43
N LYS A 207 6.67 22.08 -5.38
CA LYS A 207 6.57 23.33 -4.62
C LYS A 207 5.66 24.39 -5.27
N ASN A 208 5.24 24.20 -6.52
CA ASN A 208 4.27 25.09 -7.16
C ASN A 208 2.84 24.85 -6.71
N ARG A 209 2.61 23.77 -5.98
CA ARG A 209 1.29 23.40 -5.44
C ARG A 209 1.22 23.79 -3.97
N PHE A 210 0.05 24.19 -3.52
CA PHE A 210 -0.18 24.39 -2.09
C PHE A 210 0.02 23.07 -1.36
N LYS A 211 0.78 23.12 -0.28
CA LYS A 211 0.98 21.98 0.61
C LYS A 211 -0.37 21.51 1.17
N GLN A 212 -0.70 20.25 0.96
CA GLN A 212 -1.93 19.63 1.42
C GLN A 212 -1.67 18.19 1.87
N ASN A 213 -2.27 17.81 2.98
CA ASN A 213 -2.19 16.47 3.51
C ASN A 213 -3.58 15.82 3.42
N TYR A 214 -3.70 14.81 2.59
CA TYR A 214 -4.97 14.12 2.35
C TYR A 214 -4.97 12.75 3.02
N ILE A 215 -6.02 12.46 3.77
CA ILE A 215 -6.30 11.12 4.28
C ILE A 215 -7.27 10.45 3.31
N ILE A 216 -6.88 9.31 2.74
CA ILE A 216 -7.67 8.58 1.76
C ILE A 216 -8.00 7.19 2.28
N ASN A 217 -9.24 6.77 2.10
CA ASN A 217 -9.63 5.39 2.34
C ASN A 217 -9.21 4.53 1.14
N PHE A 218 -8.27 3.64 1.39
CA PHE A 218 -7.63 2.80 0.39
C PHE A 218 -7.92 1.31 0.63
#